data_1129c2f4ed80ddefdc3b3528e1789465
#
_entry.id   1129c2f4ed80ddefdc3b3528e1789465
#
_cell.length_a   1.000
_cell.length_b   1.000
_cell.length_c   1.000
_cell.angle_alpha   90.00
_cell.angle_beta   90.00
_cell.angle_gamma   90.00
#
_symmetry.space_group_name_H-M   'P 1'
#
loop_
_entity.id
_entity.type
_entity.pdbx_description
1 polymer ?
#
loop_
_entity_poly.entity_id
_entity_poly.type
_entity_poly.pdbx_seq_one_letter_code
_entity_poly.pdbx_strand_id
1 'polypeptide(L)'
;MLIGGKWVEADAFKLKETLNPADGQAIGKFGIAGQDEVDLAVAAARKAFDKGKWSLETPASRARVLWKVADLIDNHADELAALETLDGGKLYSAGQGEVNAAAECFRYYAGWCTKIEGRTPQTSIPGMNFHAYTRYEPVGVAGMLVPWNGPLVMAAWKLAPALAAGCTCVLKPAEQTPLSTLMLAEFSKLGAYLPERSTSLPEMQTPVRQ
;
A
#
# COMPACT_ATOMS: atom_id res chain seq x y z
N MET A 1 1.12 13.13 -6.25
CA MET A 1 0.65 12.37 -5.05
C MET A 1 -0.67 11.67 -5.36
N LEU A 2 -0.92 10.51 -4.75
CA LEU A 2 -2.22 9.81 -4.85
C LEU A 2 -3.05 10.13 -3.60
N ILE A 3 -4.17 10.86 -3.76
CA ILE A 3 -5.07 11.25 -2.67
C ILE A 3 -6.52 10.88 -3.06
N GLY A 4 -7.21 10.14 -2.19
CA GLY A 4 -8.59 9.75 -2.44
C GLY A 4 -8.81 8.93 -3.73
N GLY A 5 -7.82 8.16 -4.13
CA GLY A 5 -7.82 7.34 -5.35
C GLY A 5 -7.57 8.12 -6.66
N LYS A 6 -7.17 9.38 -6.58
CA LYS A 6 -6.86 10.22 -7.74
C LYS A 6 -5.43 10.74 -7.66
N TRP A 7 -4.76 10.77 -8.80
CA TRP A 7 -3.51 11.49 -8.92
C TRP A 7 -3.77 13.00 -8.91
N VAL A 8 -3.05 13.70 -8.04
CA VAL A 8 -3.09 15.17 -7.95
C VAL A 8 -1.92 15.71 -8.76
N GLU A 9 -2.22 16.70 -9.63
CA GLU A 9 -1.28 17.30 -10.57
C GLU A 9 -0.05 17.91 -9.88
N ALA A 10 1.09 17.86 -10.56
CA ALA A 10 2.38 18.29 -10.01
C ALA A 10 2.46 19.80 -9.75
N ASP A 11 1.70 20.60 -10.49
CA ASP A 11 1.72 22.08 -10.39
C ASP A 11 1.20 22.61 -9.04
N ALA A 12 0.50 21.76 -8.28
CA ALA A 12 -0.02 22.11 -6.97
C ALA A 12 1.01 21.96 -5.83
N PHE A 13 2.24 21.42 -6.10
CA PHE A 13 3.17 21.03 -5.06
C PHE A 13 4.58 21.59 -5.28
N LYS A 14 5.34 21.70 -4.19
CA LYS A 14 6.78 21.83 -4.26
C LYS A 14 7.36 20.54 -4.82
N LEU A 15 8.01 20.60 -5.98
CA LEU A 15 8.66 19.47 -6.61
C LEU A 15 10.07 19.26 -6.06
N LYS A 16 10.46 18.00 -5.94
CA LYS A 16 11.83 17.56 -5.64
C LYS A 16 12.26 16.53 -6.68
N GLU A 17 13.53 16.58 -7.04
CA GLU A 17 14.16 15.55 -7.87
C GLU A 17 14.57 14.36 -6.99
N THR A 18 14.35 13.15 -7.49
CA THR A 18 15.02 11.97 -6.98
C THR A 18 16.23 11.66 -7.86
N LEU A 19 17.32 11.27 -7.23
CA LEU A 19 18.63 11.15 -7.88
C LEU A 19 19.07 9.68 -7.87
N ASN A 20 19.68 9.25 -8.97
CA ASN A 20 20.41 7.99 -8.99
C ASN A 20 21.67 8.13 -8.14
N PRO A 21 21.83 7.38 -7.04
CA PRO A 21 22.99 7.50 -6.17
C PRO A 21 24.32 7.04 -6.82
N ALA A 22 24.27 6.33 -7.96
CA ALA A 22 25.46 5.86 -8.65
C ALA A 22 26.17 6.98 -9.43
N ASP A 23 25.41 7.94 -9.98
CA ASP A 23 25.95 9.00 -10.86
C ASP A 23 25.48 10.41 -10.49
N GLY A 24 24.54 10.52 -9.55
CA GLY A 24 23.96 11.79 -9.11
C GLY A 24 22.99 12.43 -10.12
N GLN A 25 22.63 11.72 -11.18
CA GLN A 25 21.68 12.21 -12.17
C GLN A 25 20.25 12.16 -11.67
N ALA A 26 19.44 13.14 -12.04
CA ALA A 26 18.01 13.12 -11.76
C ALA A 26 17.31 12.04 -12.58
N ILE A 27 16.56 11.16 -11.91
CA ILE A 27 15.78 10.09 -12.54
C ILE A 27 14.28 10.41 -12.60
N GLY A 28 13.82 11.38 -11.85
CA GLY A 28 12.43 11.81 -11.86
C GLY A 28 12.15 12.96 -10.91
N LYS A 29 10.91 13.45 -10.96
CA LYS A 29 10.41 14.49 -10.04
C LYS A 29 9.17 13.99 -9.32
N PHE A 30 9.04 14.36 -8.07
CA PHE A 30 7.86 14.03 -7.26
C PHE A 30 7.47 15.22 -6.39
N GLY A 31 6.19 15.26 -5.98
CA GLY A 31 5.66 16.30 -5.10
C GLY A 31 5.98 16.01 -3.64
N ILE A 32 6.46 17.01 -2.91
CA ILE A 32 6.62 16.95 -1.46
C ILE A 32 5.31 17.38 -0.82
N ALA A 33 4.79 16.55 0.08
CA ALA A 33 3.61 16.87 0.88
C ALA A 33 3.99 17.82 2.03
N GLY A 34 3.27 18.93 2.15
CA GLY A 34 3.21 19.77 3.33
C GLY A 34 2.07 19.33 4.27
N GLN A 35 1.76 20.18 5.24
CA GLN A 35 0.70 19.91 6.20
C GLN A 35 -0.68 19.77 5.52
N ASP A 36 -0.97 20.67 4.58
CA ASP A 36 -2.27 20.70 3.91
C ASP A 36 -2.54 19.41 3.10
N GLU A 37 -1.52 18.88 2.42
CA GLU A 37 -1.63 17.63 1.65
C GLU A 37 -1.79 16.42 2.58
N VAL A 38 -1.10 16.41 3.71
CA VAL A 38 -1.26 15.38 4.73
C VAL A 38 -2.68 15.42 5.29
N ASP A 39 -3.20 16.59 5.61
CA ASP A 39 -4.55 16.76 6.13
C ASP A 39 -5.60 16.32 5.10
N LEU A 40 -5.42 16.66 3.83
CA LEU A 40 -6.27 16.18 2.73
C LEU A 40 -6.23 14.66 2.59
N ALA A 41 -5.04 14.05 2.68
CA ALA A 41 -4.88 12.60 2.58
C ALA A 41 -5.57 11.89 3.76
N VAL A 42 -5.39 12.41 4.98
CA VAL A 42 -6.03 11.88 6.19
C VAL A 42 -7.55 12.04 6.11
N ALA A 43 -8.05 13.21 5.69
CA ALA A 43 -9.48 13.43 5.51
C ALA A 43 -10.09 12.49 4.45
N ALA A 44 -9.39 12.28 3.34
CA ALA A 44 -9.82 11.33 2.31
C ALA A 44 -9.85 9.89 2.83
N ALA A 45 -8.80 9.46 3.55
CA ALA A 45 -8.73 8.14 4.16
C ALA A 45 -9.81 7.94 5.23
N ARG A 46 -10.07 8.95 6.07
CA ARG A 46 -11.13 8.93 7.07
C ARG A 46 -12.52 8.81 6.43
N LYS A 47 -12.77 9.61 5.39
CA LYS A 47 -14.01 9.51 4.61
C LYS A 47 -14.20 8.14 3.97
N ALA A 48 -13.11 7.57 3.41
CA ALA A 48 -13.13 6.24 2.81
C ALA A 48 -13.41 5.15 3.85
N PHE A 49 -12.91 5.30 5.06
CA PHE A 49 -13.21 4.38 6.16
C PHE A 49 -14.67 4.50 6.64
N ASP A 50 -15.14 5.71 6.94
CA ASP A 50 -16.46 5.93 7.55
C ASP A 50 -17.63 5.73 6.58
N LYS A 51 -17.43 6.08 5.30
CA LYS A 51 -18.49 6.11 4.27
C LYS A 51 -18.19 5.24 3.05
N GLY A 52 -16.98 4.72 2.97
CA GLY A 52 -16.53 3.86 1.88
C GLY A 52 -16.94 2.40 2.07
N LYS A 53 -16.63 1.60 1.08
CA LYS A 53 -16.99 0.18 1.08
C LYS A 53 -15.91 -0.71 1.71
N TRP A 54 -14.66 -0.24 1.79
CA TRP A 54 -13.52 -1.10 2.14
C TRP A 54 -13.65 -1.77 3.52
N SER A 55 -13.99 -1.01 4.55
CA SER A 55 -14.18 -1.53 5.91
C SER A 55 -15.39 -2.47 6.03
N LEU A 56 -16.35 -2.33 5.10
CA LEU A 56 -17.57 -3.15 5.03
C LEU A 56 -17.41 -4.36 4.11
N GLU A 57 -16.33 -4.41 3.31
CA GLU A 57 -16.06 -5.57 2.44
C GLU A 57 -15.84 -6.84 3.25
N THR A 58 -16.32 -7.96 2.71
CA THR A 58 -16.10 -9.26 3.35
C THR A 58 -14.60 -9.58 3.42
N PRO A 59 -14.14 -10.33 4.43
CA PRO A 59 -12.75 -10.76 4.52
C PRO A 59 -12.25 -11.43 3.22
N ALA A 60 -13.07 -12.27 2.61
CA ALA A 60 -12.74 -12.94 1.34
C ALA A 60 -12.60 -11.94 0.18
N SER A 61 -13.39 -10.86 0.17
CA SER A 61 -13.28 -9.79 -0.82
C SER A 61 -11.96 -9.04 -0.68
N ARG A 62 -11.59 -8.68 0.56
CA ARG A 62 -10.30 -8.06 0.85
C ARG A 62 -9.12 -8.97 0.45
N ALA A 63 -9.22 -10.26 0.75
CA ALA A 63 -8.20 -11.24 0.36
C ALA A 63 -7.97 -11.25 -1.16
N ARG A 64 -9.04 -11.23 -1.97
CA ARG A 64 -8.92 -11.17 -3.44
C ARG A 64 -8.20 -9.91 -3.92
N VAL A 65 -8.46 -8.77 -3.29
CA VAL A 65 -7.77 -7.51 -3.64
C VAL A 65 -6.28 -7.59 -3.33
N LEU A 66 -5.91 -8.08 -2.14
CA LEU A 66 -4.50 -8.22 -1.75
C LEU A 66 -3.78 -9.21 -2.68
N TRP A 67 -4.44 -10.29 -3.09
CA TRP A 67 -3.89 -11.24 -4.04
C TRP A 67 -3.62 -10.59 -5.40
N LYS A 68 -4.57 -9.80 -5.91
CA LYS A 68 -4.38 -9.04 -7.16
C LYS A 68 -3.22 -8.04 -7.07
N VAL A 69 -3.03 -7.39 -5.94
CA VAL A 69 -1.86 -6.51 -5.74
C VAL A 69 -0.55 -7.31 -5.83
N ALA A 70 -0.49 -8.49 -5.23
CA ALA A 70 0.66 -9.37 -5.36
C ALA A 70 0.94 -9.77 -6.81
N ASP A 71 -0.10 -10.14 -7.56
CA ASP A 71 0.04 -10.49 -8.98
C ASP A 71 0.50 -9.28 -9.83
N LEU A 72 0.06 -8.06 -9.50
CA LEU A 72 0.56 -6.86 -10.16
C LEU A 72 2.03 -6.59 -9.84
N ILE A 73 2.47 -6.82 -8.61
CA ILE A 73 3.89 -6.73 -8.23
C ILE A 73 4.72 -7.73 -9.05
N ASP A 74 4.29 -8.98 -9.16
CA ASP A 74 5.01 -9.99 -9.94
C ASP A 74 5.04 -9.65 -11.45
N ASN A 75 3.94 -9.18 -12.00
CA ASN A 75 3.85 -8.81 -13.42
C ASN A 75 4.76 -7.61 -13.78
N HIS A 76 5.14 -6.80 -12.79
CA HIS A 76 6.05 -5.66 -12.94
C HIS A 76 7.37 -5.85 -12.19
N ALA A 77 7.78 -7.10 -11.95
CA ALA A 77 8.92 -7.41 -11.09
C ALA A 77 10.23 -6.79 -11.59
N ASP A 78 10.52 -6.88 -12.89
CA ASP A 78 11.73 -6.30 -13.45
C ASP A 78 11.76 -4.78 -13.40
N GLU A 79 10.62 -4.13 -13.63
CA GLU A 79 10.49 -2.68 -13.55
C GLU A 79 10.67 -2.18 -12.10
N LEU A 80 10.03 -2.84 -11.14
CA LEU A 80 10.18 -2.53 -9.73
C LEU A 80 11.62 -2.76 -9.24
N ALA A 81 12.27 -3.87 -9.65
CA ALA A 81 13.66 -4.15 -9.30
C ALA A 81 14.62 -3.10 -9.90
N ALA A 82 14.34 -2.64 -11.12
CA ALA A 82 15.10 -1.56 -11.74
C ALA A 82 14.92 -0.23 -10.97
N LEU A 83 13.70 0.11 -10.54
CA LEU A 83 13.45 1.29 -9.71
C LEU A 83 14.16 1.19 -8.36
N GLU A 84 14.12 0.04 -7.69
CA GLU A 84 14.85 -0.20 -6.43
C GLU A 84 16.38 -0.02 -6.60
N THR A 85 16.91 -0.37 -7.76
CA THR A 85 18.33 -0.17 -8.09
C THR A 85 18.63 1.29 -8.40
N LEU A 86 17.86 1.92 -9.27
CA LEU A 86 18.10 3.29 -9.72
C LEU A 86 17.87 4.33 -8.61
N ASP A 87 16.79 4.16 -7.84
CA ASP A 87 16.39 5.10 -6.80
C ASP A 87 17.12 4.86 -5.48
N GLY A 88 17.37 3.58 -5.13
CA GLY A 88 17.97 3.17 -3.87
C GLY A 88 19.44 2.78 -3.92
N GLY A 89 20.04 2.63 -5.11
CA GLY A 89 21.45 2.27 -5.29
C GLY A 89 21.81 0.82 -4.91
N LYS A 90 20.83 -0.05 -4.74
CA LYS A 90 21.06 -1.46 -4.39
C LYS A 90 21.38 -2.30 -5.63
N LEU A 91 21.98 -3.47 -5.44
CA LEU A 91 22.16 -4.45 -6.51
C LEU A 91 20.80 -4.87 -7.09
N TYR A 92 20.73 -5.04 -8.40
CA TYR A 92 19.50 -5.48 -9.09
C TYR A 92 18.94 -6.79 -8.53
N SER A 93 19.83 -7.77 -8.25
CA SER A 93 19.43 -9.03 -7.63
C SER A 93 18.86 -8.88 -6.22
N ALA A 94 19.31 -7.90 -5.45
CA ALA A 94 18.73 -7.56 -4.17
C ALA A 94 17.35 -6.92 -4.36
N GLY A 95 17.21 -6.03 -5.34
CA GLY A 95 15.91 -5.45 -5.74
C GLY A 95 14.91 -6.53 -6.13
N GLN A 96 15.30 -7.50 -6.95
CA GLN A 96 14.45 -8.65 -7.30
C GLN A 96 14.00 -9.44 -6.06
N GLY A 97 14.91 -9.69 -5.11
CA GLY A 97 14.58 -10.37 -3.86
C GLY A 97 13.55 -9.60 -3.02
N GLU A 98 13.67 -8.26 -2.94
CA GLU A 98 12.71 -7.42 -2.21
C GLU A 98 11.35 -7.34 -2.91
N VAL A 99 11.32 -7.31 -4.24
CA VAL A 99 10.07 -7.36 -5.03
C VAL A 99 9.32 -8.66 -4.74
N ASN A 100 10.02 -9.80 -4.82
CA ASN A 100 9.42 -11.09 -4.49
C ASN A 100 8.90 -11.13 -3.04
N ALA A 101 9.69 -10.63 -2.07
CA ALA A 101 9.28 -10.56 -0.67
C ALA A 101 8.05 -9.66 -0.45
N ALA A 102 7.90 -8.57 -1.23
CA ALA A 102 6.74 -7.71 -1.20
C ALA A 102 5.47 -8.42 -1.70
N ALA A 103 5.56 -9.13 -2.84
CA ALA A 103 4.45 -9.92 -3.38
C ALA A 103 4.01 -11.01 -2.39
N GLU A 104 4.96 -11.77 -1.85
CA GLU A 104 4.69 -12.81 -0.86
C GLU A 104 4.07 -12.25 0.43
N CYS A 105 4.46 -11.05 0.86
CA CYS A 105 3.84 -10.37 1.99
C CYS A 105 2.34 -10.11 1.74
N PHE A 106 1.97 -9.61 0.58
CA PHE A 106 0.56 -9.41 0.23
C PHE A 106 -0.21 -10.73 0.18
N ARG A 107 0.37 -11.81 -0.36
CA ARG A 107 -0.24 -13.16 -0.37
C ARG A 107 -0.43 -13.71 1.04
N TYR A 108 0.59 -13.55 1.88
CA TYR A 108 0.51 -13.96 3.28
C TYR A 108 -0.67 -13.30 4.00
N TYR A 109 -0.79 -11.97 3.90
CA TYR A 109 -1.88 -11.25 4.56
C TYR A 109 -3.24 -11.42 3.85
N ALA A 110 -3.28 -11.71 2.57
CA ALA A 110 -4.51 -12.16 1.90
C ALA A 110 -5.05 -13.43 2.58
N GLY A 111 -4.17 -14.39 2.88
CA GLY A 111 -4.53 -15.58 3.65
C GLY A 111 -5.02 -15.31 5.07
N TRP A 112 -4.60 -14.20 5.68
CA TRP A 112 -5.02 -13.80 7.02
C TRP A 112 -6.38 -13.09 7.09
N CYS A 113 -6.86 -12.50 6.01
CA CYS A 113 -8.13 -11.76 6.02
C CYS A 113 -9.29 -12.55 6.64
N THR A 114 -9.36 -13.86 6.39
CA THR A 114 -10.42 -14.75 6.88
C THR A 114 -10.09 -15.43 8.21
N LYS A 115 -8.96 -15.10 8.83
CA LYS A 115 -8.45 -15.75 10.05
C LYS A 115 -8.29 -14.77 11.21
N ILE A 116 -8.79 -13.53 11.06
CA ILE A 116 -8.80 -12.54 12.15
C ILE A 116 -10.01 -12.85 13.03
N GLU A 117 -9.77 -13.64 14.08
CA GLU A 117 -10.80 -14.18 14.96
C GLU A 117 -10.70 -13.56 16.35
N GLY A 118 -11.84 -13.48 17.04
CA GLY A 118 -11.91 -13.13 18.45
C GLY A 118 -11.85 -14.35 19.38
N ARG A 119 -12.17 -14.15 20.64
CA ARG A 119 -12.19 -15.18 21.68
C ARG A 119 -13.56 -15.22 22.35
N THR A 120 -13.94 -16.37 22.85
CA THR A 120 -15.14 -16.55 23.68
C THR A 120 -14.71 -17.00 25.09
N PRO A 121 -14.32 -16.06 25.98
CA PRO A 121 -13.87 -16.40 27.32
C PRO A 121 -15.05 -16.83 28.19
N GLN A 122 -14.79 -17.76 29.13
CA GLN A 122 -15.74 -18.06 30.21
C GLN A 122 -15.73 -16.92 31.22
N THR A 123 -16.93 -16.53 31.65
CA THR A 123 -17.12 -15.54 32.72
C THR A 123 -17.34 -16.23 34.05
N SER A 124 -16.75 -15.69 35.12
CA SER A 124 -16.86 -16.24 36.48
C SER A 124 -17.66 -15.30 37.38
N ILE A 125 -18.91 -15.05 37.02
CA ILE A 125 -19.83 -14.24 37.83
C ILE A 125 -20.83 -15.18 38.51
N PRO A 126 -20.81 -15.31 39.86
CA PRO A 126 -21.69 -16.23 40.55
C PRO A 126 -23.18 -15.95 40.29
N GLY A 127 -23.93 -17.02 40.02
CA GLY A 127 -25.39 -16.94 39.81
C GLY A 127 -25.84 -16.37 38.46
N MET A 128 -24.91 -16.11 37.52
CA MET A 128 -25.26 -15.59 36.20
C MET A 128 -24.54 -16.34 35.08
N ASN A 129 -25.23 -16.56 33.98
CA ASN A 129 -24.67 -17.11 32.76
C ASN A 129 -24.57 -16.01 31.71
N PHE A 130 -23.35 -15.69 31.29
CA PHE A 130 -23.10 -14.73 30.23
C PHE A 130 -22.43 -15.41 29.05
N HIS A 131 -22.80 -14.95 27.85
CA HIS A 131 -22.01 -15.22 26.64
C HIS A 131 -21.13 -14.00 26.37
N ALA A 132 -19.81 -14.13 26.60
CA ALA A 132 -18.83 -13.08 26.36
C ALA A 132 -17.98 -13.44 25.14
N TYR A 133 -17.74 -12.47 24.29
CA TYR A 133 -16.83 -12.62 23.15
C TYR A 133 -16.04 -11.33 22.87
N THR A 134 -14.89 -11.47 22.25
CA THR A 134 -14.12 -10.36 21.71
C THR A 134 -14.23 -10.35 20.20
N ARG A 135 -14.18 -9.17 19.62
CA ARG A 135 -14.15 -8.97 18.18
C ARG A 135 -13.02 -8.02 17.84
N TYR A 136 -12.21 -8.39 16.84
CA TYR A 136 -11.22 -7.49 16.28
C TYR A 136 -11.87 -6.65 15.19
N GLU A 137 -11.71 -5.34 15.29
CA GLU A 137 -12.22 -4.38 14.33
C GLU A 137 -11.08 -3.49 13.81
N PRO A 138 -11.17 -2.99 12.55
CA PRO A 138 -10.16 -2.08 12.04
C PRO A 138 -10.12 -0.80 12.86
N VAL A 139 -8.92 -0.33 13.21
CA VAL A 139 -8.74 0.90 14.01
C VAL A 139 -9.13 2.19 13.26
N GLY A 140 -9.31 2.11 11.94
CA GLY A 140 -9.68 3.26 11.12
C GLY A 140 -8.61 3.59 10.07
N VAL A 141 -7.98 4.74 10.21
CA VAL A 141 -6.91 5.21 9.32
C VAL A 141 -5.56 4.86 9.92
N ALA A 142 -4.73 4.15 9.16
CA ALA A 142 -3.36 3.82 9.53
C ALA A 142 -2.37 4.77 8.83
N GLY A 143 -1.60 5.54 9.61
CA GLY A 143 -0.49 6.36 9.13
C GLY A 143 0.80 5.54 9.05
N MET A 144 1.51 5.60 7.93
CA MET A 144 2.67 4.75 7.64
C MET A 144 3.84 5.56 7.12
N LEU A 145 4.98 5.45 7.79
CA LEU A 145 6.25 6.02 7.33
C LEU A 145 7.13 4.89 6.81
N VAL A 146 7.69 5.07 5.62
CA VAL A 146 8.53 4.07 4.96
C VAL A 146 9.96 4.61 4.85
N PRO A 147 10.98 3.86 5.28
CA PRO A 147 12.37 4.26 5.16
C PRO A 147 12.90 4.11 3.73
N TRP A 148 14.09 4.66 3.48
CA TRP A 148 14.71 4.70 2.16
C TRP A 148 15.42 3.39 1.73
N ASN A 149 15.82 2.55 2.68
CA ASN A 149 16.68 1.40 2.40
C ASN A 149 15.95 0.16 1.85
N GLY A 150 14.64 0.06 2.02
CA GLY A 150 13.80 -1.02 1.49
C GLY A 150 12.40 -0.52 1.21
N PRO A 151 12.23 0.49 0.32
CA PRO A 151 10.98 1.22 0.21
C PRO A 151 9.80 0.34 -0.17
N LEU A 152 9.96 -0.55 -1.15
CA LEU A 152 8.88 -1.43 -1.60
C LEU A 152 8.49 -2.46 -0.54
N VAL A 153 9.46 -3.21 -0.02
CA VAL A 153 9.19 -4.28 0.95
C VAL A 153 8.66 -3.72 2.27
N MET A 154 9.17 -2.59 2.73
CA MET A 154 8.70 -1.93 3.95
C MET A 154 7.30 -1.32 3.78
N ALA A 155 6.96 -0.85 2.58
CA ALA A 155 5.60 -0.45 2.25
C ALA A 155 4.64 -1.65 2.29
N ALA A 156 5.01 -2.78 1.69
CA ALA A 156 4.22 -4.01 1.70
C ALA A 156 3.98 -4.52 3.14
N TRP A 157 5.01 -4.53 4.01
CA TRP A 157 4.89 -4.95 5.41
C TRP A 157 3.93 -4.10 6.23
N LYS A 158 3.68 -2.87 5.82
CA LYS A 158 2.74 -1.97 6.50
C LYS A 158 1.35 -1.99 5.85
N LEU A 159 1.29 -1.92 4.52
CA LEU A 159 0.02 -1.88 3.79
C LEU A 159 -0.76 -3.19 3.87
N ALA A 160 -0.09 -4.32 3.63
CA ALA A 160 -0.77 -5.61 3.55
C ALA A 160 -1.54 -5.97 4.83
N PRO A 161 -0.94 -5.91 6.06
CA PRO A 161 -1.68 -6.20 7.29
C PRO A 161 -2.80 -5.19 7.58
N ALA A 162 -2.57 -3.89 7.32
CA ALA A 162 -3.58 -2.87 7.58
C ALA A 162 -4.79 -3.02 6.65
N LEU A 163 -4.56 -3.27 5.37
CA LEU A 163 -5.62 -3.53 4.40
C LEU A 163 -6.34 -4.85 4.71
N ALA A 164 -5.62 -5.91 5.09
CA ALA A 164 -6.23 -7.17 5.51
C ALA A 164 -7.18 -7.00 6.69
N ALA A 165 -6.81 -6.17 7.67
CA ALA A 165 -7.63 -5.83 8.82
C ALA A 165 -8.85 -4.95 8.46
N GLY A 166 -8.89 -4.34 7.27
CA GLY A 166 -9.96 -3.44 6.81
C GLY A 166 -9.71 -1.96 7.10
N CYS A 167 -8.49 -1.57 7.49
CA CYS A 167 -8.11 -0.17 7.65
C CYS A 167 -7.98 0.53 6.29
N THR A 168 -8.11 1.84 6.29
CA THR A 168 -7.62 2.72 5.23
C THR A 168 -6.24 3.25 5.60
N CYS A 169 -5.46 3.69 4.61
CA CYS A 169 -4.04 3.97 4.81
C CYS A 169 -3.65 5.34 4.27
N VAL A 170 -2.75 6.00 4.97
CA VAL A 170 -1.98 7.14 4.49
C VAL A 170 -0.50 6.75 4.60
N LEU A 171 0.17 6.64 3.47
CA LEU A 171 1.55 6.19 3.41
C LEU A 171 2.45 7.30 2.88
N LYS A 172 3.51 7.60 3.61
CA LYS A 172 4.55 8.55 3.22
C LYS A 172 5.87 7.80 2.99
N PRO A 173 6.34 7.67 1.76
CA PRO A 173 7.67 7.14 1.47
C PRO A 173 8.75 8.13 1.92
N ALA A 174 9.97 7.63 2.07
CA ALA A 174 11.14 8.48 2.20
C ALA A 174 11.34 9.30 0.91
N GLU A 175 11.81 10.53 1.06
CA GLU A 175 12.04 11.43 -0.08
C GLU A 175 13.24 11.01 -0.94
N GLN A 176 14.11 10.17 -0.39
CA GLN A 176 15.28 9.66 -1.09
C GLN A 176 14.94 8.55 -2.10
N THR A 177 13.87 7.78 -1.85
CA THR A 177 13.51 6.59 -2.64
C THR A 177 11.98 6.44 -2.77
N PRO A 178 11.29 7.37 -3.45
CA PRO A 178 9.83 7.35 -3.50
C PRO A 178 9.25 6.46 -4.61
N LEU A 179 10.02 6.13 -5.67
CA LEU A 179 9.46 5.68 -6.94
C LEU A 179 8.75 4.34 -6.87
N SER A 180 9.38 3.32 -6.31
CA SER A 180 8.76 1.98 -6.17
C SER A 180 7.52 1.98 -5.28
N THR A 181 7.53 2.81 -4.23
CA THR A 181 6.37 2.99 -3.34
C THR A 181 5.21 3.70 -4.04
N LEU A 182 5.49 4.68 -4.90
CA LEU A 182 4.46 5.36 -5.71
C LEU A 182 3.84 4.40 -6.73
N MET A 183 4.64 3.53 -7.34
CA MET A 183 4.13 2.48 -8.24
C MET A 183 3.26 1.47 -7.49
N LEU A 184 3.65 1.07 -6.28
CA LEU A 184 2.82 0.20 -5.42
C LEU A 184 1.48 0.85 -5.05
N ALA A 185 1.45 2.17 -4.87
CA ALA A 185 0.20 2.89 -4.60
C ALA A 185 -0.78 2.79 -5.79
N GLU A 186 -0.28 2.84 -7.03
CA GLU A 186 -1.10 2.62 -8.23
C GLU A 186 -1.64 1.19 -8.29
N PHE A 187 -0.83 0.18 -7.99
CA PHE A 187 -1.29 -1.22 -7.93
C PHE A 187 -2.37 -1.43 -6.87
N SER A 188 -2.24 -0.81 -5.73
CA SER A 188 -3.24 -0.89 -4.65
C SER A 188 -4.58 -0.29 -5.08
N LYS A 189 -4.56 0.79 -5.86
CA LYS A 189 -5.75 1.37 -6.48
C LYS A 189 -6.36 0.42 -7.52
N LEU A 190 -5.56 -0.11 -8.44
CA LEU A 190 -6.01 -1.04 -9.48
C LEU A 190 -6.58 -2.32 -8.87
N GLY A 191 -5.92 -2.90 -7.86
CA GLY A 191 -6.40 -4.07 -7.14
C GLY A 191 -7.80 -3.90 -6.55
N ALA A 192 -8.13 -2.70 -6.07
CA ALA A 192 -9.44 -2.38 -5.51
C ALA A 192 -10.56 -2.16 -6.57
N TYR A 193 -10.19 -1.75 -7.78
CA TYR A 193 -11.15 -1.35 -8.83
C TYR A 193 -11.36 -2.38 -9.94
N LEU A 194 -10.50 -3.40 -10.07
CA LEU A 194 -10.64 -4.39 -11.15
C LEU A 194 -11.85 -5.32 -10.89
N PRO A 195 -12.89 -5.28 -11.72
CA PRO A 195 -13.90 -6.32 -11.73
C PRO A 195 -13.28 -7.66 -12.18
N GLU A 196 -13.85 -8.78 -11.78
CA GLU A 196 -13.33 -10.16 -11.98
C GLU A 196 -13.02 -10.57 -13.45
N ARG A 197 -13.14 -9.68 -14.43
CA ARG A 197 -13.08 -9.97 -15.88
C ARG A 197 -12.25 -9.00 -16.73
N SER A 198 -11.21 -8.37 -16.27
CA SER A 198 -10.32 -7.69 -17.21
C SER A 198 -8.87 -8.06 -16.98
N THR A 199 -8.34 -8.89 -17.89
CA THR A 199 -6.91 -9.25 -17.99
C THR A 199 -6.10 -8.27 -18.86
N SER A 200 -6.68 -7.16 -19.29
CA SER A 200 -5.99 -6.14 -20.06
C SER A 200 -5.82 -4.88 -19.22
N LEU A 201 -4.60 -4.64 -18.76
CA LEU A 201 -4.16 -3.35 -18.25
C LEU A 201 -4.15 -2.34 -19.41
N PRO A 202 -4.63 -1.08 -19.21
CA PRO A 202 -4.30 -0.03 -20.14
C PRO A 202 -2.77 0.13 -20.14
N GLU A 203 -2.17 0.28 -21.31
CA GLU A 203 -0.75 0.61 -21.46
C GLU A 203 -0.43 1.79 -20.54
N MET A 204 0.35 1.53 -19.50
CA MET A 204 0.94 2.60 -18.72
C MET A 204 1.96 3.29 -19.59
N GLN A 205 1.64 4.49 -20.03
CA GLN A 205 2.66 5.38 -20.57
C GLN A 205 3.63 5.68 -19.43
N THR A 206 4.77 5.06 -19.47
CA THR A 206 5.89 5.29 -18.57
C THR A 206 6.25 6.78 -18.69
N PRO A 207 6.26 7.56 -17.59
CA PRO A 207 6.79 8.92 -17.64
C PRO A 207 8.33 8.87 -17.56
N VAL A 208 8.95 8.21 -18.53
CA VAL A 208 10.39 8.29 -18.78
C VAL A 208 10.56 8.43 -20.30
N ARG A 209 10.23 9.58 -20.82
CA ARG A 209 10.78 10.13 -22.07
C ARG A 209 10.68 11.65 -22.01
N GLN A 210 11.72 12.27 -21.61
CA GLN A 210 12.53 13.41 -22.08
C GLN A 210 13.32 13.98 -20.92
#